data_ecc49ea579bf02527271deb46fedcbf5
#
_entry.id   ecc49ea579bf02527271deb46fedcbf5
#
_cell.length_a   1.000
_cell.length_b   1.000
_cell.length_c   1.000
_cell.angle_alpha   90.00
_cell.angle_beta   90.00
_cell.angle_gamma   90.00
#
_symmetry.space_group_name_H-M   'P 1'
#
loop_
_entity.id
_entity.type
_entity.pdbx_description
1 polymer ?
#
loop_
_entity_poly.entity_id
_entity_poly.type
_entity_poly.pdbx_seq_one_letter_code
_entity_poly.pdbx_strand_id
1 'polypeptide(L)'
;MNTKKVCTLIAIVLTMAMLLAACGGAAEPATTPTTETTAPAPTETTAPPETETVVDDQAAADAVAALIDAIYVQQRTEDTDAQCAEAKAAWDALTDAQKALVEGEEASPDYFGLDTGDASLDDPRNADGIGEKEILVVSFGTSYNDSRVEDIRSIEDAIAAAFPDWSVRRAFTAQIIINHVQARDGEFIDNMEQAMDRAVANGVKVLVVQPTHLMHGAEYDEMMDVLSAYENQFESISVAEPLLGEVGSDAAVINADKEAVAQAVVAAAAADAGFADAAEAAAQGTAFVLMGHGTAHVAKVSYSQMQTQMQTLGYDNVFIGTVEGEPEETSCEAVIEAVKAAGYTKVVLRPLMVVAGDHANNDMAGAEEDSWKSMFEATGYFDSVTVQIAGLGSIEAVQNLYVAHTKAVIDTLN
;
A
#
# COMPACT_ATOMS: atom_id res chain seq x y z
N MET A 1 3.56 -9.79 -27.89
CA MET A 1 2.92 -8.56 -28.37
C MET A 1 1.58 -8.48 -27.69
N ASN A 2 1.58 -8.10 -26.42
CA ASN A 2 0.37 -7.83 -25.66
C ASN A 2 0.56 -6.52 -24.93
N THR A 3 -0.21 -5.57 -25.37
CA THR A 3 -0.19 -4.18 -25.00
C THR A 3 -1.02 -3.94 -23.75
N LYS A 4 -0.44 -3.23 -22.80
CA LYS A 4 -1.11 -2.36 -21.81
C LYS A 4 -1.91 -3.06 -20.72
N LYS A 5 -1.27 -3.47 -19.66
CA LYS A 5 -1.83 -3.28 -18.32
C LYS A 5 -1.15 -2.05 -17.71
N VAL A 6 -1.74 -0.90 -18.00
CA VAL A 6 -1.43 0.33 -17.28
C VAL A 6 -2.12 0.18 -15.93
N CYS A 7 -1.35 0.16 -14.85
CA CYS A 7 -1.86 0.40 -13.51
C CYS A 7 -2.61 1.72 -13.50
N THR A 8 -3.93 1.66 -13.61
CA THR A 8 -4.83 2.77 -13.35
C THR A 8 -5.45 2.48 -12.00
N LEU A 9 -4.72 2.71 -10.96
CA LEU A 9 -5.23 2.75 -9.60
C LEU A 9 -5.37 4.22 -9.19
N ILE A 10 -6.60 4.56 -8.84
CA ILE A 10 -7.04 5.82 -8.21
C ILE A 10 -7.22 7.00 -9.16
N ALA A 11 -8.22 6.92 -10.03
CA ALA A 11 -8.98 8.07 -10.48
C ALA A 11 -10.40 7.62 -10.86
N ILE A 12 -11.18 7.06 -9.94
CA ILE A 12 -12.62 6.89 -10.10
C ILE A 12 -13.32 7.50 -8.90
N VAL A 13 -13.47 8.81 -8.99
CA VAL A 13 -14.59 9.47 -8.34
C VAL A 13 -15.36 10.23 -9.42
N LEU A 14 -16.62 9.86 -9.57
CA LEU A 14 -17.70 10.48 -10.37
C LEU A 14 -17.64 10.32 -11.90
N THR A 15 -18.44 9.40 -12.42
CA THR A 15 -19.65 9.76 -13.18
C THR A 15 -20.53 8.53 -13.38
N MET A 16 -21.62 8.46 -12.62
CA MET A 16 -22.74 7.56 -12.83
C MET A 16 -23.79 8.32 -13.66
N ALA A 17 -24.08 7.88 -14.86
CA ALA A 17 -25.33 8.19 -15.55
C ALA A 17 -25.65 7.14 -16.62
N MET A 18 -26.59 6.30 -16.29
CA MET A 18 -27.68 5.72 -17.08
C MET A 18 -27.53 5.61 -18.62
N LEU A 19 -27.79 4.43 -19.16
CA LEU A 19 -28.87 4.23 -20.13
C LEU A 19 -29.22 2.75 -20.33
N LEU A 20 -30.48 2.46 -20.14
CA LEU A 20 -31.20 1.20 -20.40
C LEU A 20 -31.57 1.07 -21.90
N ALA A 21 -31.91 -0.17 -22.24
CA ALA A 21 -32.78 -0.62 -23.35
C ALA A 21 -32.03 -1.09 -24.62
N ALA A 22 -32.41 -2.10 -25.30
CA ALA A 22 -33.45 -3.12 -25.24
C ALA A 22 -33.29 -4.06 -26.47
N CYS A 23 -33.64 -5.33 -26.26
CA CYS A 23 -34.39 -6.24 -27.12
C CYS A 23 -34.07 -6.54 -28.59
N GLY A 24 -34.08 -7.84 -28.88
CA GLY A 24 -34.68 -8.49 -30.06
C GLY A 24 -33.64 -9.12 -30.98
N GLY A 25 -33.66 -10.38 -31.38
CA GLY A 25 -34.66 -11.40 -31.44
C GLY A 25 -34.47 -12.18 -32.77
N ALA A 26 -34.52 -13.50 -32.70
CA ALA A 26 -34.96 -14.46 -33.75
C ALA A 26 -33.93 -14.90 -34.83
N ALA A 27 -33.64 -16.15 -34.84
CA ALA A 27 -34.22 -17.36 -35.33
C ALA A 27 -33.45 -18.02 -36.50
N GLU A 28 -33.30 -19.32 -36.34
CA GLU A 28 -32.78 -20.37 -37.23
C GLU A 28 -33.43 -20.41 -38.66
N PRO A 29 -32.94 -21.27 -39.60
CA PRO A 29 -33.16 -22.71 -39.44
C PRO A 29 -32.10 -23.67 -40.01
N ALA A 30 -32.26 -24.91 -39.59
CA ALA A 30 -31.58 -26.15 -39.88
C ALA A 30 -31.63 -26.65 -41.33
N THR A 31 -30.66 -27.51 -41.70
CA THR A 31 -30.90 -28.69 -42.56
C THR A 31 -29.88 -29.81 -42.27
N THR A 32 -30.39 -30.98 -41.97
CA THR A 32 -29.80 -32.34 -42.05
C THR A 32 -30.29 -32.99 -43.36
N PRO A 33 -29.95 -34.22 -43.81
CA PRO A 33 -28.85 -35.16 -43.44
C PRO A 33 -28.15 -35.81 -44.65
N THR A 34 -27.18 -36.71 -44.48
CA THR A 34 -27.17 -38.03 -45.12
C THR A 34 -26.04 -38.94 -44.56
N THR A 35 -26.48 -40.16 -44.28
CA THR A 35 -25.79 -41.32 -43.79
C THR A 35 -24.92 -41.99 -44.84
N GLU A 36 -23.74 -42.53 -44.47
CA GLU A 36 -23.29 -43.84 -44.99
C GLU A 36 -22.33 -44.56 -44.04
N THR A 37 -22.61 -45.84 -43.89
CA THR A 37 -22.03 -46.88 -43.06
C THR A 37 -20.79 -47.50 -43.68
N THR A 38 -19.73 -47.80 -42.94
CA THR A 38 -18.97 -49.06 -43.08
C THR A 38 -18.08 -49.35 -41.83
N ALA A 39 -18.00 -50.58 -41.45
CA ALA A 39 -17.50 -51.19 -40.21
C ALA A 39 -16.00 -51.53 -40.21
N PRO A 40 -15.45 -52.34 -39.23
CA PRO A 40 -14.60 -51.88 -38.12
C PRO A 40 -13.19 -52.45 -38.16
N ALA A 41 -12.23 -51.83 -37.48
CA ALA A 41 -11.01 -52.43 -36.87
C ALA A 41 -10.13 -51.32 -36.24
N PRO A 42 -9.16 -51.60 -35.39
CA PRO A 42 -9.10 -52.33 -34.15
C PRO A 42 -8.86 -51.42 -32.92
N THR A 43 -9.07 -51.93 -31.76
CA THR A 43 -8.90 -51.36 -30.44
C THR A 43 -7.55 -50.70 -30.21
N GLU A 44 -7.52 -49.37 -30.17
CA GLU A 44 -6.43 -48.65 -29.50
C GLU A 44 -6.90 -48.27 -28.08
N THR A 45 -6.07 -48.63 -27.14
CA THR A 45 -6.22 -48.24 -25.73
C THR A 45 -6.15 -46.73 -25.62
N THR A 46 -7.32 -46.09 -25.49
CA THR A 46 -7.36 -44.63 -25.20
C THR A 46 -6.92 -44.40 -23.79
N ALA A 47 -5.83 -43.61 -23.64
CA ALA A 47 -5.49 -42.90 -22.41
C ALA A 47 -6.67 -42.01 -21.98
N PRO A 48 -6.92 -41.79 -20.69
CA PRO A 48 -8.02 -40.95 -20.24
C PRO A 48 -7.86 -39.53 -20.81
N PRO A 49 -8.96 -38.84 -21.12
CA PRO A 49 -8.87 -37.47 -21.65
C PRO A 49 -8.38 -36.50 -20.57
N GLU A 50 -7.18 -35.99 -20.74
CA GLU A 50 -6.60 -34.87 -19.93
C GLU A 50 -7.37 -33.55 -20.17
N THR A 51 -8.31 -33.51 -21.08
CA THR A 51 -8.99 -32.27 -21.50
C THR A 51 -10.17 -31.88 -20.63
N GLU A 52 -10.79 -32.80 -19.90
CA GLU A 52 -11.93 -32.48 -19.03
C GLU A 52 -11.50 -31.89 -17.68
N THR A 53 -10.33 -32.27 -17.15
CA THR A 53 -9.78 -31.71 -15.91
C THR A 53 -9.35 -30.25 -16.07
N VAL A 54 -8.76 -29.88 -17.19
CA VAL A 54 -8.24 -28.53 -17.43
C VAL A 54 -9.36 -27.47 -17.55
N VAL A 55 -10.51 -27.83 -18.11
CA VAL A 55 -11.66 -26.91 -18.21
C VAL A 55 -12.32 -26.70 -16.84
N ASP A 56 -12.34 -27.74 -16.01
CA ASP A 56 -12.91 -27.68 -14.66
C ASP A 56 -11.96 -26.90 -13.71
N ASP A 57 -10.66 -27.08 -13.85
CA ASP A 57 -9.65 -26.38 -13.04
C ASP A 57 -9.66 -24.86 -13.32
N GLN A 58 -9.75 -24.44 -14.57
CA GLN A 58 -9.87 -23.03 -14.92
C GLN A 58 -11.18 -22.43 -14.40
N ALA A 59 -12.32 -23.13 -14.55
CA ALA A 59 -13.58 -22.63 -14.04
C ALA A 59 -13.60 -22.48 -12.52
N ALA A 60 -12.90 -23.36 -11.79
CA ALA A 60 -12.75 -23.24 -10.35
C ALA A 60 -11.88 -22.03 -9.97
N ALA A 61 -10.79 -21.80 -10.69
CA ALA A 61 -9.93 -20.65 -10.50
C ALA A 61 -10.65 -19.33 -10.81
N ASP A 62 -11.38 -19.25 -11.93
CA ASP A 62 -12.16 -18.07 -12.33
C ASP A 62 -13.24 -17.71 -11.29
N ALA A 63 -13.87 -18.72 -10.70
CA ALA A 63 -14.87 -18.49 -9.65
C ALA A 63 -14.24 -17.86 -8.39
N VAL A 64 -13.05 -18.29 -8.02
CA VAL A 64 -12.31 -17.72 -6.88
C VAL A 64 -11.79 -16.32 -7.21
N ALA A 65 -11.29 -16.10 -8.42
CA ALA A 65 -10.89 -14.78 -8.88
C ALA A 65 -12.01 -13.75 -8.74
N ALA A 66 -13.22 -14.11 -9.16
CA ALA A 66 -14.40 -13.24 -9.03
C ALA A 66 -14.75 -12.92 -7.55
N LEU A 67 -14.52 -13.84 -6.62
CA LEU A 67 -14.73 -13.57 -5.18
C LEU A 67 -13.66 -12.66 -4.61
N ILE A 68 -12.42 -12.79 -5.04
CA ILE A 68 -11.31 -11.90 -4.65
C ILE A 68 -11.57 -10.49 -5.19
N ASP A 69 -11.90 -10.34 -6.48
CA ASP A 69 -12.20 -9.05 -7.09
C ASP A 69 -13.40 -8.36 -6.38
N ALA A 70 -14.38 -9.14 -5.90
CA ALA A 70 -15.54 -8.61 -5.17
C ALA A 70 -15.21 -8.03 -3.79
N ILE A 71 -14.11 -8.45 -3.14
CA ILE A 71 -13.64 -7.90 -1.86
C ILE A 71 -12.57 -6.81 -2.04
N TYR A 72 -12.10 -6.56 -3.25
CA TYR A 72 -11.17 -5.48 -3.56
C TYR A 72 -11.93 -4.17 -3.79
N VAL A 73 -12.53 -3.66 -2.72
CA VAL A 73 -13.40 -2.48 -2.75
C VAL A 73 -13.09 -1.54 -1.59
N GLN A 74 -13.23 -0.23 -1.84
CA GLN A 74 -12.97 0.80 -0.82
C GLN A 74 -14.16 1.03 0.12
N GLN A 75 -15.33 0.47 -0.16
CA GLN A 75 -16.51 0.67 0.67
C GLN A 75 -16.87 -0.61 1.43
N ARG A 76 -16.98 -0.51 2.76
CA ARG A 76 -17.51 -1.56 3.60
C ARG A 76 -19.03 -1.59 3.55
N THR A 77 -19.60 -2.79 3.50
CA THR A 77 -21.04 -3.06 3.58
C THR A 77 -21.34 -4.08 4.68
N GLU A 78 -22.62 -4.33 4.94
CA GLU A 78 -23.04 -5.37 5.91
C GLU A 78 -22.61 -6.78 5.48
N ASP A 79 -22.36 -7.00 4.18
CA ASP A 79 -22.00 -8.30 3.62
C ASP A 79 -20.46 -8.53 3.60
N THR A 80 -19.65 -7.50 3.85
CA THR A 80 -18.18 -7.55 3.67
C THR A 80 -17.52 -8.69 4.45
N ASP A 81 -17.93 -8.92 5.72
CA ASP A 81 -17.35 -9.99 6.53
C ASP A 81 -17.65 -11.39 5.94
N ALA A 82 -18.87 -11.57 5.44
CA ALA A 82 -19.27 -12.81 4.81
C ALA A 82 -18.53 -13.03 3.47
N GLN A 83 -18.38 -11.97 2.67
CA GLN A 83 -17.64 -12.02 1.40
C GLN A 83 -16.17 -12.35 1.61
N CYS A 84 -15.51 -11.74 2.60
CA CYS A 84 -14.13 -12.06 2.97
C CYS A 84 -13.96 -13.54 3.36
N ALA A 85 -14.87 -14.05 4.20
CA ALA A 85 -14.87 -15.45 4.61
C ALA A 85 -15.13 -16.41 3.44
N GLU A 86 -16.03 -16.06 2.53
CA GLU A 86 -16.36 -16.86 1.34
C GLU A 86 -15.16 -16.91 0.38
N ALA A 87 -14.54 -15.79 0.07
CA ALA A 87 -13.37 -15.72 -0.81
C ALA A 87 -12.22 -16.60 -0.30
N LYS A 88 -11.90 -16.50 1.00
CA LYS A 88 -10.86 -17.35 1.61
C LYS A 88 -11.21 -18.83 1.62
N ALA A 89 -12.42 -19.18 1.98
CA ALA A 89 -12.87 -20.58 1.99
C ALA A 89 -12.84 -21.20 0.59
N ALA A 90 -13.23 -20.45 -0.43
CA ALA A 90 -13.16 -20.88 -1.82
C ALA A 90 -11.71 -21.06 -2.29
N TRP A 91 -10.81 -20.13 -1.94
CA TRP A 91 -9.36 -20.27 -2.20
C TRP A 91 -8.76 -21.50 -1.53
N ASP A 92 -9.09 -21.75 -0.26
CA ASP A 92 -8.56 -22.89 0.49
C ASP A 92 -9.02 -24.23 -0.05
N ALA A 93 -10.15 -24.26 -0.76
CA ALA A 93 -10.67 -25.45 -1.42
C ALA A 93 -9.96 -25.77 -2.75
N LEU A 94 -9.23 -24.83 -3.33
CA LEU A 94 -8.47 -25.03 -4.56
C LEU A 94 -7.23 -25.91 -4.32
N THR A 95 -6.90 -26.75 -5.31
CA THR A 95 -5.60 -27.41 -5.41
C THR A 95 -4.50 -26.37 -5.77
N ASP A 96 -3.22 -26.72 -5.54
CA ASP A 96 -2.11 -25.83 -5.90
C ASP A 96 -2.07 -25.51 -7.40
N ALA A 97 -2.47 -26.48 -8.26
CA ALA A 97 -2.57 -26.26 -9.70
C ALA A 97 -3.67 -25.26 -10.07
N GLN A 98 -4.82 -25.30 -9.38
CA GLN A 98 -5.92 -24.35 -9.57
C GLN A 98 -5.56 -22.97 -9.03
N LYS A 99 -4.88 -22.88 -7.87
CA LYS A 99 -4.40 -21.60 -7.31
C LYS A 99 -3.47 -20.87 -8.27
N ALA A 100 -2.62 -21.60 -8.99
CA ALA A 100 -1.71 -21.03 -9.98
C ALA A 100 -2.44 -20.49 -11.24
N LEU A 101 -3.73 -20.81 -11.42
CA LEU A 101 -4.56 -20.35 -12.53
C LEU A 101 -5.48 -19.16 -12.14
N VAL A 102 -5.47 -18.74 -10.87
CA VAL A 102 -6.29 -17.62 -10.42
C VAL A 102 -5.79 -16.33 -11.09
N GLU A 103 -6.63 -15.73 -11.90
CA GLU A 103 -6.35 -14.48 -12.61
C GLU A 103 -7.65 -13.69 -12.76
N GLY A 104 -7.69 -12.46 -12.23
CA GLY A 104 -8.82 -11.55 -12.25
C GLY A 104 -8.41 -10.12 -12.57
N GLU A 105 -9.23 -9.16 -12.21
CA GLU A 105 -8.89 -7.74 -12.31
C GLU A 105 -7.79 -7.41 -11.28
N GLU A 106 -7.99 -7.85 -10.03
CA GLU A 106 -7.07 -7.70 -8.90
C GLU A 106 -6.64 -9.06 -8.33
N ALA A 107 -7.38 -10.13 -8.66
CA ALA A 107 -7.07 -11.47 -8.21
C ALA A 107 -5.84 -12.04 -8.92
N SER A 108 -4.96 -12.66 -8.13
CA SER A 108 -3.77 -13.35 -8.60
C SER A 108 -3.44 -14.54 -7.68
N PRO A 109 -2.53 -15.43 -8.08
CA PRO A 109 -2.03 -16.47 -7.20
C PRO A 109 -1.39 -15.92 -5.92
N ASP A 110 -0.84 -14.71 -5.97
CA ASP A 110 -0.16 -14.05 -4.86
C ASP A 110 -1.12 -13.36 -3.88
N TYR A 111 -2.37 -13.09 -4.28
CA TYR A 111 -3.32 -12.39 -3.40
C TYR A 111 -3.45 -13.05 -2.02
N PHE A 112 -3.67 -14.37 -1.96
CA PHE A 112 -3.65 -15.13 -0.71
C PHE A 112 -2.44 -16.08 -0.58
N GLY A 113 -1.66 -16.25 -1.64
CA GLY A 113 -0.56 -17.20 -1.72
C GLY A 113 0.80 -16.64 -1.35
N LEU A 114 0.97 -15.32 -1.41
CA LEU A 114 2.24 -14.67 -1.09
C LEU A 114 2.54 -14.79 0.42
N ASP A 115 3.76 -15.24 0.74
CA ASP A 115 4.27 -15.18 2.10
C ASP A 115 4.67 -13.74 2.43
N THR A 116 3.95 -13.11 3.35
CA THR A 116 4.17 -11.73 3.78
C THR A 116 4.56 -11.62 5.25
N GLY A 117 4.90 -12.77 5.90
CA GLY A 117 5.28 -12.82 7.29
C GLY A 117 4.20 -13.37 8.22
N ASP A 118 4.48 -13.36 9.52
CA ASP A 118 3.62 -13.95 10.56
C ASP A 118 2.62 -12.92 11.11
N ALA A 119 1.35 -13.04 10.68
CA ALA A 119 0.26 -12.19 11.16
C ALA A 119 0.08 -12.20 12.69
N SER A 120 0.39 -13.30 13.37
CA SER A 120 0.23 -13.42 14.82
C SER A 120 1.16 -12.51 15.64
N LEU A 121 2.15 -11.91 14.99
CA LEU A 121 3.05 -10.93 15.62
C LEU A 121 2.43 -9.52 15.69
N ASP A 122 1.33 -9.27 14.99
CA ASP A 122 0.63 -7.99 15.02
C ASP A 122 -0.48 -7.95 16.10
N ASP A 123 -0.93 -6.74 16.42
CA ASP A 123 -2.07 -6.48 17.29
C ASP A 123 -3.00 -5.49 16.55
N PRO A 124 -4.24 -5.86 16.21
CA PRO A 124 -5.17 -4.98 15.52
C PRO A 124 -5.58 -3.75 16.33
N ARG A 125 -5.23 -3.68 17.62
CA ARG A 125 -5.46 -2.54 18.54
C ARG A 125 -6.90 -2.01 18.50
N ASN A 126 -7.86 -2.92 18.49
CA ASN A 126 -9.30 -2.61 18.47
C ASN A 126 -10.01 -2.99 19.76
N ALA A 127 -9.30 -2.96 20.91
CA ALA A 127 -9.84 -3.33 22.22
C ALA A 127 -10.97 -2.40 22.67
N ASP A 128 -11.93 -2.98 23.39
CA ASP A 128 -13.02 -2.27 24.06
C ASP A 128 -12.69 -2.00 25.55
N GLY A 129 -13.45 -1.08 26.17
CA GLY A 129 -13.34 -0.79 27.60
C GLY A 129 -12.05 -0.06 28.01
N ILE A 130 -11.53 0.77 27.14
CA ILE A 130 -10.20 1.36 27.21
C ILE A 130 -10.09 2.68 28.00
N GLY A 131 -11.16 3.20 28.55
CA GLY A 131 -11.15 4.45 29.33
C GLY A 131 -11.59 5.68 28.53
N GLU A 132 -11.39 6.87 29.12
CA GLU A 132 -11.97 8.13 28.61
C GLU A 132 -11.02 8.91 27.68
N LYS A 133 -9.75 8.51 27.59
CA LYS A 133 -8.72 9.17 26.77
C LYS A 133 -8.14 8.19 25.76
N GLU A 134 -8.16 8.55 24.51
CA GLU A 134 -7.67 7.70 23.44
C GLU A 134 -6.78 8.46 22.48
N ILE A 135 -5.72 7.81 22.03
CA ILE A 135 -4.96 8.15 20.82
C ILE A 135 -5.35 7.15 19.74
N LEU A 136 -5.98 7.62 18.69
CA LEU A 136 -6.28 6.82 17.49
C LEU A 136 -5.16 7.05 16.48
N VAL A 137 -4.37 6.00 16.23
CA VAL A 137 -3.34 6.02 15.20
C VAL A 137 -3.98 5.59 13.88
N VAL A 138 -3.91 6.47 12.88
CA VAL A 138 -4.56 6.27 11.59
C VAL A 138 -3.52 6.08 10.51
N SER A 139 -3.53 4.93 9.88
CA SER A 139 -2.62 4.54 8.78
C SER A 139 -3.39 4.21 7.52
N PHE A 140 -2.76 4.35 6.34
CA PHE A 140 -3.31 3.78 5.12
C PHE A 140 -3.50 2.25 5.28
N GLY A 141 -2.50 1.59 5.85
CA GLY A 141 -2.46 0.17 6.09
C GLY A 141 -1.54 -0.57 5.11
N THR A 142 -1.34 -1.84 5.39
CA THR A 142 -0.64 -2.77 4.49
C THR A 142 -1.12 -4.20 4.74
N SER A 143 -1.21 -4.99 3.68
CA SER A 143 -1.45 -6.43 3.76
C SER A 143 -0.18 -7.24 4.02
N TYR A 144 1.01 -6.63 3.93
CA TYR A 144 2.28 -7.27 4.25
C TYR A 144 2.45 -7.35 5.76
N ASN A 145 2.44 -8.57 6.31
CA ASN A 145 2.48 -8.81 7.75
C ASN A 145 3.75 -8.29 8.40
N ASP A 146 4.92 -8.56 7.79
CA ASP A 146 6.19 -8.08 8.33
C ASP A 146 6.25 -6.55 8.35
N SER A 147 5.87 -5.88 7.26
CA SER A 147 5.84 -4.41 7.20
C SER A 147 4.80 -3.82 8.16
N ARG A 148 3.67 -4.50 8.39
CA ARG A 148 2.67 -4.05 9.37
C ARG A 148 3.25 -4.03 10.78
N VAL A 149 4.04 -5.05 11.14
CA VAL A 149 4.74 -5.15 12.43
C VAL A 149 5.90 -4.16 12.51
N GLU A 150 6.76 -4.13 11.50
CA GLU A 150 8.00 -3.34 11.52
C GLU A 150 7.74 -1.84 11.40
N ASP A 151 6.78 -1.43 10.56
CA ASP A 151 6.54 -0.03 10.25
C ASP A 151 5.38 0.56 11.07
N ILE A 152 4.17 -0.07 11.04
CA ILE A 152 2.98 0.51 11.66
C ILE A 152 3.00 0.28 13.18
N ARG A 153 3.12 -0.97 13.60
CA ARG A 153 3.11 -1.33 15.01
C ARG A 153 4.23 -0.66 15.79
N SER A 154 5.41 -0.50 15.18
CA SER A 154 6.54 0.18 15.83
C SER A 154 6.24 1.65 16.18
N ILE A 155 5.51 2.36 15.30
CA ILE A 155 5.02 3.73 15.58
C ILE A 155 4.02 3.69 16.73
N GLU A 156 3.05 2.78 16.69
CA GLU A 156 2.01 2.63 17.70
C GLU A 156 2.59 2.26 19.07
N ASP A 157 3.57 1.36 19.11
CA ASP A 157 4.26 0.96 20.33
C ASP A 157 5.06 2.13 20.92
N ALA A 158 5.72 2.93 20.07
CA ALA A 158 6.43 4.14 20.53
C ALA A 158 5.47 5.17 21.14
N ILE A 159 4.30 5.39 20.51
CA ILE A 159 3.25 6.27 21.03
C ILE A 159 2.69 5.71 22.34
N ALA A 160 2.37 4.42 22.42
CA ALA A 160 1.84 3.78 23.61
C ALA A 160 2.85 3.87 24.79
N ALA A 161 4.12 3.68 24.53
CA ALA A 161 5.19 3.81 25.53
C ALA A 161 5.36 5.26 26.03
N ALA A 162 5.17 6.25 25.16
CA ALA A 162 5.28 7.67 25.50
C ALA A 162 4.06 8.18 26.30
N PHE A 163 2.87 7.61 26.08
CA PHE A 163 1.60 8.07 26.69
C PHE A 163 0.88 6.95 27.45
N PRO A 164 1.44 6.40 28.54
CA PRO A 164 0.90 5.24 29.24
C PRO A 164 -0.47 5.48 29.91
N ASP A 165 -0.89 6.75 30.06
CA ASP A 165 -2.20 7.12 30.60
C ASP A 165 -3.29 7.26 29.52
N TRP A 166 -2.97 6.96 28.26
CA TRP A 166 -3.85 6.97 27.12
C TRP A 166 -3.99 5.57 26.54
N SER A 167 -5.17 5.24 26.07
CA SER A 167 -5.35 4.05 25.25
C SER A 167 -4.91 4.35 23.83
N VAL A 168 -4.19 3.42 23.20
CA VAL A 168 -3.77 3.55 21.80
C VAL A 168 -4.50 2.52 20.96
N ARG A 169 -5.28 2.99 19.98
CA ARG A 169 -5.97 2.14 19.01
C ARG A 169 -5.56 2.45 17.59
N ARG A 170 -5.88 1.54 16.68
CA ARG A 170 -5.57 1.60 15.24
C ARG A 170 -6.82 1.83 14.43
N ALA A 171 -6.69 2.57 13.33
CA ALA A 171 -7.59 2.52 12.19
C ALA A 171 -6.81 2.50 10.89
N PHE A 172 -7.34 1.80 9.88
CA PHE A 172 -6.82 1.91 8.50
C PHE A 172 -7.81 2.69 7.64
N THR A 173 -7.28 3.44 6.66
CA THR A 173 -8.09 4.17 5.69
C THR A 173 -8.40 3.34 4.44
N ALA A 174 -7.53 2.40 4.06
CA ALA A 174 -7.70 1.57 2.87
C ALA A 174 -8.56 0.33 3.15
N GLN A 175 -9.85 0.35 2.78
CA GLN A 175 -10.75 -0.77 3.00
C GLN A 175 -10.31 -2.03 2.25
N ILE A 176 -9.71 -1.90 1.06
CA ILE A 176 -9.13 -3.04 0.31
C ILE A 176 -8.10 -3.80 1.12
N ILE A 177 -7.26 -3.08 1.86
CA ILE A 177 -6.24 -3.68 2.74
C ILE A 177 -6.90 -4.39 3.93
N ILE A 178 -7.89 -3.74 4.55
CA ILE A 178 -8.65 -4.34 5.66
C ILE A 178 -9.31 -5.64 5.22
N ASN A 179 -9.98 -5.64 4.06
CA ASN A 179 -10.64 -6.82 3.52
C ASN A 179 -9.63 -7.95 3.24
N HIS A 180 -8.48 -7.62 2.67
CA HIS A 180 -7.43 -8.60 2.40
C HIS A 180 -6.91 -9.24 3.68
N VAL A 181 -6.52 -8.42 4.67
CA VAL A 181 -6.03 -8.91 5.97
C VAL A 181 -7.09 -9.73 6.68
N GLN A 182 -8.34 -9.27 6.70
CA GLN A 182 -9.45 -10.01 7.29
C GLN A 182 -9.68 -11.36 6.60
N ALA A 183 -9.69 -11.38 5.26
CA ALA A 183 -9.90 -12.61 4.49
C ALA A 183 -8.75 -13.60 4.69
N ARG A 184 -7.50 -13.15 4.53
CA ARG A 184 -6.30 -14.00 4.56
C ARG A 184 -5.97 -14.49 5.97
N ASP A 185 -5.94 -13.55 6.93
CA ASP A 185 -5.36 -13.78 8.26
C ASP A 185 -6.44 -13.92 9.36
N GLY A 186 -7.71 -13.54 9.06
CA GLY A 186 -8.79 -13.54 10.03
C GLY A 186 -8.66 -12.41 11.08
N GLU A 187 -7.83 -11.41 10.82
CA GLU A 187 -7.67 -10.24 11.69
C GLU A 187 -8.66 -9.15 11.31
N PHE A 188 -9.30 -8.58 12.32
CA PHE A 188 -10.28 -7.50 12.16
C PHE A 188 -9.64 -6.18 12.54
N ILE A 189 -9.30 -5.38 11.53
CA ILE A 189 -8.79 -4.02 11.71
C ILE A 189 -9.95 -3.06 11.46
N ASP A 190 -10.15 -2.10 12.37
CA ASP A 190 -11.20 -1.10 12.19
C ASP A 190 -10.84 -0.14 11.04
N ASN A 191 -11.80 0.17 10.17
CA ASN A 191 -11.70 1.37 9.33
C ASN A 191 -12.02 2.63 10.15
N MET A 192 -11.93 3.81 9.53
CA MET A 192 -12.16 5.08 10.25
C MET A 192 -13.53 5.16 10.92
N GLU A 193 -14.60 4.78 10.23
CA GLU A 193 -15.96 4.81 10.79
C GLU A 193 -16.12 3.82 11.94
N GLN A 194 -15.63 2.59 11.79
CA GLN A 194 -15.66 1.57 12.84
C GLN A 194 -14.85 1.99 14.07
N ALA A 195 -13.68 2.59 13.88
CA ALA A 195 -12.85 3.07 14.98
C ALA A 195 -13.52 4.22 15.74
N MET A 196 -14.16 5.14 15.03
CA MET A 196 -14.91 6.26 15.64
C MET A 196 -16.15 5.79 16.37
N ASP A 197 -16.95 4.89 15.79
CA ASP A 197 -18.12 4.29 16.43
C ASP A 197 -17.72 3.52 17.70
N ARG A 198 -16.61 2.79 17.65
CA ARG A 198 -16.04 2.08 18.80
C ARG A 198 -15.58 3.05 19.89
N ALA A 199 -14.93 4.17 19.53
CA ALA A 199 -14.53 5.20 20.49
C ALA A 199 -15.76 5.79 21.21
N VAL A 200 -16.83 6.10 20.48
CA VAL A 200 -18.10 6.56 21.07
C VAL A 200 -18.71 5.49 21.99
N ALA A 201 -18.76 4.23 21.55
CA ALA A 201 -19.30 3.11 22.34
C ALA A 201 -18.49 2.84 23.61
N ASN A 202 -17.17 3.05 23.57
CA ASN A 202 -16.27 2.96 24.72
C ASN A 202 -16.39 4.13 25.71
N GLY A 203 -17.12 5.19 25.35
CA GLY A 203 -17.29 6.38 26.19
C GLY A 203 -16.04 7.25 26.26
N VAL A 204 -15.23 7.25 25.20
CA VAL A 204 -14.08 8.15 25.05
C VAL A 204 -14.58 9.59 25.07
N LYS A 205 -13.93 10.44 25.86
CA LYS A 205 -14.24 11.87 25.99
C LYS A 205 -13.24 12.74 25.26
N VAL A 206 -11.96 12.36 25.34
CA VAL A 206 -10.87 13.10 24.71
C VAL A 206 -10.19 12.18 23.72
N LEU A 207 -10.29 12.53 22.44
CA LEU A 207 -9.70 11.80 21.33
C LEU A 207 -8.59 12.63 20.70
N VAL A 208 -7.39 12.07 20.63
CA VAL A 208 -6.29 12.59 19.81
C VAL A 208 -6.10 11.66 18.62
N VAL A 209 -6.12 12.18 17.43
CA VAL A 209 -5.89 11.41 16.18
C VAL A 209 -4.47 11.68 15.71
N GLN A 210 -3.66 10.65 15.59
CA GLN A 210 -2.33 10.71 15.00
C GLN A 210 -2.33 10.04 13.64
N PRO A 211 -2.40 10.81 12.53
CA PRO A 211 -2.21 10.23 11.22
C PRO A 211 -0.74 9.81 11.03
N THR A 212 -0.53 8.60 10.50
CA THR A 212 0.80 8.16 10.07
C THR A 212 1.05 8.46 8.59
N HIS A 213 0.18 9.24 7.95
CA HIS A 213 0.37 9.72 6.60
C HIS A 213 1.69 10.48 6.45
N LEU A 214 2.27 10.43 5.26
CA LEU A 214 3.51 11.16 4.96
C LEU A 214 3.29 12.69 4.99
N MET A 215 2.13 13.14 4.47
CA MET A 215 1.81 14.55 4.27
C MET A 215 0.29 14.81 4.35
N HIS A 216 -0.13 16.07 4.31
CA HIS A 216 -1.52 16.50 4.15
C HIS A 216 -2.00 16.24 2.71
N GLY A 217 -2.15 14.95 2.36
CA GLY A 217 -2.59 14.48 1.06
C GLY A 217 -4.09 14.17 1.01
N ALA A 218 -4.53 13.47 -0.05
CA ALA A 218 -5.93 13.10 -0.24
C ALA A 218 -6.46 12.23 0.91
N GLU A 219 -5.70 11.22 1.34
CA GLU A 219 -6.09 10.34 2.44
C GLU A 219 -6.20 11.07 3.78
N TYR A 220 -5.39 12.12 3.99
CA TYR A 220 -5.51 12.98 5.15
C TYR A 220 -6.82 13.79 5.10
N ASP A 221 -7.16 14.34 3.93
CA ASP A 221 -8.41 15.09 3.75
C ASP A 221 -9.64 14.18 3.95
N GLU A 222 -9.62 12.95 3.42
CA GLU A 222 -10.67 11.95 3.62
C GLU A 222 -10.83 11.58 5.11
N MET A 223 -9.73 11.39 5.83
CA MET A 223 -9.73 11.19 7.28
C MET A 223 -10.41 12.36 8.00
N MET A 224 -10.07 13.61 7.63
CA MET A 224 -10.67 14.81 8.23
C MET A 224 -12.17 14.91 7.95
N ASP A 225 -12.61 14.51 6.76
CA ASP A 225 -14.03 14.47 6.41
C ASP A 225 -14.81 13.50 7.30
N VAL A 226 -14.27 12.29 7.54
CA VAL A 226 -14.89 11.32 8.49
C VAL A 226 -14.93 11.91 9.90
N LEU A 227 -13.82 12.48 10.39
CA LEU A 227 -13.75 13.05 11.74
C LEU A 227 -14.78 14.16 11.95
N SER A 228 -15.07 14.96 10.92
CA SER A 228 -16.04 16.07 11.00
C SER A 228 -17.44 15.58 11.38
N ALA A 229 -17.84 14.38 10.99
CA ALA A 229 -19.13 13.79 11.34
C ALA A 229 -19.26 13.44 12.83
N TYR A 230 -18.15 13.33 13.55
CA TYR A 230 -18.09 12.93 14.96
C TYR A 230 -17.75 14.06 15.92
N GLU A 231 -17.56 15.31 15.48
CA GLU A 231 -17.14 16.44 16.30
C GLU A 231 -17.97 16.63 17.58
N ASN A 232 -19.27 16.35 17.53
CA ASN A 232 -20.19 16.53 18.66
C ASN A 232 -20.32 15.28 19.55
N GLN A 233 -19.60 14.21 19.28
CA GLN A 233 -19.66 12.95 20.03
C GLN A 233 -18.67 12.91 21.21
N PHE A 234 -17.65 13.78 21.19
CA PHE A 234 -16.57 13.85 22.17
C PHE A 234 -16.54 15.21 22.87
N GLU A 235 -15.90 15.27 24.04
CA GLU A 235 -15.61 16.56 24.69
C GLU A 235 -14.52 17.32 23.91
N SER A 236 -13.58 16.58 23.32
CA SER A 236 -12.54 17.13 22.45
C SER A 236 -12.06 16.09 21.45
N ILE A 237 -11.95 16.50 20.18
CA ILE A 237 -11.17 15.80 19.13
C ILE A 237 -10.05 16.75 18.70
N SER A 238 -8.84 16.24 18.61
CA SER A 238 -7.69 17.00 18.13
C SER A 238 -6.84 16.12 17.24
N VAL A 239 -6.32 16.67 16.14
CA VAL A 239 -5.54 15.94 15.13
C VAL A 239 -4.10 16.43 15.17
N ALA A 240 -3.16 15.51 15.21
CA ALA A 240 -1.74 15.79 15.14
C ALA A 240 -1.26 15.92 13.69
N GLU A 241 -0.09 16.51 13.51
CA GLU A 241 0.53 16.67 12.20
C GLU A 241 0.94 15.31 11.60
N PRO A 242 0.82 15.12 10.28
CA PRO A 242 1.45 14.01 9.57
C PRO A 242 2.97 14.16 9.55
N LEU A 243 3.70 13.15 9.04
CA LEU A 243 5.15 13.04 9.20
C LEU A 243 5.95 14.26 8.72
N LEU A 244 5.63 14.80 7.54
CA LEU A 244 6.37 15.93 6.95
C LEU A 244 5.86 17.30 7.42
N GLY A 245 4.89 17.33 8.36
CA GLY A 245 4.31 18.54 8.91
C GLY A 245 3.63 19.40 7.84
N GLU A 246 3.63 20.71 8.04
CA GLU A 246 2.96 21.66 7.15
C GLU A 246 3.48 21.58 5.71
N VAL A 247 2.55 21.61 4.74
CA VAL A 247 2.87 21.70 3.31
C VAL A 247 3.18 23.16 2.96
N GLY A 248 4.37 23.41 2.46
CA GLY A 248 4.75 24.73 1.99
C GLY A 248 4.10 25.11 0.66
N SER A 249 4.15 26.39 0.31
CA SER A 249 3.54 26.94 -0.90
C SER A 249 4.27 26.56 -2.20
N ASP A 250 5.55 26.20 -2.11
CA ASP A 250 6.40 25.81 -3.23
C ASP A 250 7.57 24.94 -2.77
N ALA A 251 8.35 24.45 -3.72
CA ALA A 251 9.47 23.54 -3.48
C ALA A 251 10.60 24.11 -2.60
N ALA A 252 10.69 25.43 -2.42
CA ALA A 252 11.71 26.06 -1.60
C ALA A 252 11.32 26.19 -0.12
N VAL A 253 10.05 25.96 0.22
CA VAL A 253 9.56 26.05 1.59
C VAL A 253 9.78 24.71 2.29
N ILE A 254 10.65 24.68 3.29
CA ILE A 254 10.99 23.51 4.10
C ILE A 254 10.74 23.79 5.57
N ASN A 255 10.65 22.74 6.39
CA ASN A 255 10.39 22.84 7.83
C ASN A 255 11.27 21.84 8.61
N ALA A 256 11.18 21.90 9.95
CA ALA A 256 11.98 21.04 10.83
C ALA A 256 11.65 19.55 10.68
N ASP A 257 10.39 19.21 10.37
CA ASP A 257 9.96 17.81 10.21
C ASP A 257 10.62 17.20 8.96
N LYS A 258 10.60 17.92 7.84
CA LYS A 258 11.28 17.50 6.60
C LYS A 258 12.79 17.35 6.81
N GLU A 259 13.41 18.25 7.59
CA GLU A 259 14.81 18.15 7.94
C GLU A 259 15.10 16.87 8.75
N ALA A 260 14.30 16.61 9.78
CA ALA A 260 14.48 15.46 10.64
C ALA A 260 14.24 14.14 9.87
N VAL A 261 13.22 14.08 9.01
CA VAL A 261 12.96 12.91 8.15
C VAL A 261 14.10 12.70 7.16
N ALA A 262 14.60 13.76 6.51
CA ALA A 262 15.72 13.67 5.59
C ALA A 262 16.97 13.09 6.27
N GLN A 263 17.31 13.60 7.45
CA GLN A 263 18.44 13.10 8.24
C GLN A 263 18.25 11.64 8.64
N ALA A 264 17.07 11.28 9.12
CA ALA A 264 16.75 9.94 9.59
C ALA A 264 16.82 8.89 8.45
N VAL A 265 16.16 9.16 7.32
CA VAL A 265 16.13 8.20 6.21
C VAL A 265 17.47 8.03 5.54
N VAL A 266 18.26 9.12 5.40
CA VAL A 266 19.58 9.05 4.78
C VAL A 266 20.57 8.32 5.69
N ALA A 267 20.50 8.54 7.00
CA ALA A 267 21.33 7.81 7.96
C ALA A 267 21.00 6.31 7.95
N ALA A 268 19.71 5.95 7.93
CA ALA A 268 19.29 4.56 7.84
C ALA A 268 19.73 3.91 6.52
N ALA A 269 19.51 4.58 5.38
CA ALA A 269 19.91 4.08 4.07
C ALA A 269 21.43 3.86 3.96
N ALA A 270 22.23 4.76 4.50
CA ALA A 270 23.69 4.64 4.52
C ALA A 270 24.12 3.46 5.40
N ALA A 271 23.58 3.34 6.61
CA ALA A 271 23.91 2.26 7.54
C ALA A 271 23.57 0.88 6.96
N ASP A 272 22.37 0.73 6.38
CA ASP A 272 21.90 -0.52 5.77
C ASP A 272 22.71 -0.91 4.52
N ALA A 273 23.28 0.09 3.82
CA ALA A 273 24.20 -0.12 2.70
C ALA A 273 25.66 -0.34 3.13
N GLY A 274 25.95 -0.28 4.45
CA GLY A 274 27.29 -0.51 5.01
C GLY A 274 28.22 0.71 4.95
N PHE A 275 27.66 1.93 4.79
CA PHE A 275 28.41 3.18 4.83
C PHE A 275 28.23 3.88 6.19
N ALA A 276 29.23 4.65 6.61
CA ALA A 276 29.14 5.46 7.82
C ALA A 276 28.14 6.63 7.64
N ASP A 277 28.07 7.20 6.43
CA ASP A 277 27.17 8.29 6.07
C ASP A 277 27.02 8.42 4.54
N ALA A 278 26.17 9.37 4.12
CA ALA A 278 25.95 9.65 2.70
C ALA A 278 27.20 10.14 1.97
N ALA A 279 28.10 10.85 2.65
CA ALA A 279 29.32 11.37 2.05
C ALA A 279 30.31 10.25 1.71
N GLU A 280 30.41 9.23 2.57
CA GLU A 280 31.21 8.03 2.28
C GLU A 280 30.60 7.26 1.08
N ALA A 281 29.29 7.10 1.03
CA ALA A 281 28.59 6.47 -0.10
C ALA A 281 28.86 7.24 -1.41
N ALA A 282 28.74 8.57 -1.39
CA ALA A 282 29.03 9.43 -2.53
C ALA A 282 30.48 9.29 -3.01
N ALA A 283 31.45 9.27 -2.08
CA ALA A 283 32.86 9.07 -2.40
C ALA A 283 33.15 7.70 -3.06
N GLN A 284 32.28 6.72 -2.83
CA GLN A 284 32.34 5.40 -3.45
C GLN A 284 31.45 5.26 -4.70
N GLY A 285 30.90 6.37 -5.21
CA GLY A 285 30.09 6.43 -6.42
C GLY A 285 28.66 5.92 -6.24
N THR A 286 28.13 5.92 -5.01
CA THR A 286 26.80 5.41 -4.67
C THR A 286 25.80 6.54 -4.46
N ALA A 287 24.69 6.48 -5.18
CA ALA A 287 23.49 7.30 -4.97
C ALA A 287 22.43 6.54 -4.18
N PHE A 288 21.69 7.26 -3.35
CA PHE A 288 20.43 6.80 -2.75
C PHE A 288 19.27 7.39 -3.53
N VAL A 289 18.36 6.54 -3.97
CA VAL A 289 17.12 6.93 -4.62
C VAL A 289 15.96 6.58 -3.68
N LEU A 290 15.29 7.61 -3.20
CA LEU A 290 14.18 7.46 -2.25
C LEU A 290 12.86 7.56 -3.01
N MET A 291 12.12 6.44 -3.07
CA MET A 291 10.89 6.31 -3.84
C MET A 291 9.66 6.53 -2.96
N GLY A 292 8.96 7.65 -3.16
CA GLY A 292 7.63 7.90 -2.61
C GLY A 292 6.53 7.35 -3.51
N HIS A 293 5.27 7.44 -3.06
CA HIS A 293 4.12 7.04 -3.87
C HIS A 293 3.88 8.02 -5.03
N GLY A 294 3.84 9.30 -4.73
CA GLY A 294 3.33 10.32 -5.65
C GLY A 294 1.85 10.61 -5.40
N THR A 295 1.36 11.71 -5.91
CA THR A 295 -0.07 12.06 -5.81
C THR A 295 -0.40 13.21 -6.75
N ALA A 296 -1.61 13.20 -7.31
CA ALA A 296 -2.15 14.34 -8.06
C ALA A 296 -2.59 15.49 -7.14
N HIS A 297 -2.69 15.26 -5.81
CA HIS A 297 -3.05 16.26 -4.83
C HIS A 297 -2.03 17.41 -4.78
N VAL A 298 -2.46 18.60 -4.36
CA VAL A 298 -1.58 19.78 -4.25
C VAL A 298 -0.40 19.57 -3.31
N ALA A 299 -0.52 18.66 -2.33
CA ALA A 299 0.54 18.27 -1.40
C ALA A 299 1.73 17.56 -2.07
N LYS A 300 1.63 17.19 -3.36
CA LYS A 300 2.76 16.60 -4.13
C LYS A 300 4.04 17.46 -4.09
N VAL A 301 3.90 18.76 -3.85
CA VAL A 301 5.04 19.66 -3.66
C VAL A 301 5.96 19.23 -2.52
N SER A 302 5.47 18.44 -1.55
CA SER A 302 6.29 17.88 -0.45
C SER A 302 7.44 17.01 -0.95
N TYR A 303 7.30 16.33 -2.08
CA TYR A 303 8.40 15.56 -2.68
C TYR A 303 9.50 16.48 -3.21
N SER A 304 9.14 17.55 -3.92
CA SER A 304 10.10 18.57 -4.36
C SER A 304 10.74 19.32 -3.19
N GLN A 305 9.98 19.54 -2.09
CA GLN A 305 10.51 20.10 -0.84
C GLN A 305 11.52 19.16 -0.17
N MET A 306 11.25 17.85 -0.16
CA MET A 306 12.22 16.88 0.35
C MET A 306 13.52 16.88 -0.47
N GLN A 307 13.44 16.99 -1.81
CA GLN A 307 14.65 17.13 -2.63
C GLN A 307 15.41 18.41 -2.30
N THR A 308 14.72 19.52 -2.10
CA THR A 308 15.31 20.80 -1.65
C THR A 308 15.98 20.63 -0.27
N GLN A 309 15.34 19.92 0.64
CA GLN A 309 15.88 19.63 1.97
C GLN A 309 17.16 18.78 1.89
N MET A 310 17.19 17.74 1.03
CA MET A 310 18.38 16.92 0.80
C MET A 310 19.57 17.78 0.32
N GLN A 311 19.31 18.65 -0.65
CA GLN A 311 20.33 19.58 -1.17
C GLN A 311 20.82 20.57 -0.09
N THR A 312 19.90 21.10 0.72
CA THR A 312 20.23 22.03 1.82
C THR A 312 21.13 21.39 2.87
N LEU A 313 20.95 20.08 3.12
CA LEU A 313 21.77 19.29 4.03
C LEU A 313 23.10 18.81 3.40
N GLY A 314 23.31 19.06 2.11
CA GLY A 314 24.52 18.62 1.39
C GLY A 314 24.50 17.14 1.03
N TYR A 315 23.32 16.54 0.93
CA TYR A 315 23.13 15.15 0.45
C TYR A 315 23.00 15.13 -1.08
N ASP A 316 24.08 15.51 -1.79
CA ASP A 316 24.10 15.65 -3.24
C ASP A 316 23.93 14.30 -3.98
N ASN A 317 24.09 13.19 -3.28
CA ASN A 317 23.89 11.83 -3.80
C ASN A 317 22.53 11.23 -3.43
N VAL A 318 21.56 12.03 -2.98
CA VAL A 318 20.20 11.57 -2.63
C VAL A 318 19.21 12.18 -3.60
N PHE A 319 18.40 11.33 -4.21
CA PHE A 319 17.41 11.70 -5.23
C PHE A 319 16.02 11.24 -4.78
N ILE A 320 15.03 12.12 -4.93
CA ILE A 320 13.63 11.80 -4.63
C ILE A 320 12.91 11.44 -5.91
N GLY A 321 12.21 10.30 -5.91
CA GLY A 321 11.32 9.91 -6.97
C GLY A 321 9.97 9.44 -6.45
N THR A 322 9.01 9.18 -7.35
CA THR A 322 7.67 8.70 -6.99
C THR A 322 7.18 7.68 -8.00
N VAL A 323 6.41 6.68 -7.52
CA VAL A 323 5.80 5.64 -8.37
C VAL A 323 4.90 6.28 -9.44
N GLU A 324 4.04 7.22 -9.03
CA GLU A 324 3.08 7.88 -9.91
C GLU A 324 3.72 8.91 -10.87
N GLY A 325 5.02 9.23 -10.70
CA GLY A 325 5.67 10.29 -11.48
C GLY A 325 5.05 11.67 -11.25
N GLU A 326 4.51 11.91 -10.06
CA GLU A 326 3.88 13.16 -9.66
C GLU A 326 4.54 13.74 -8.39
N PRO A 327 5.22 14.88 -8.52
CA PRO A 327 5.39 15.73 -9.72
C PRO A 327 6.27 15.10 -10.81
N GLU A 328 6.18 15.58 -12.07
CA GLU A 328 6.80 14.97 -13.27
C GLU A 328 8.32 14.75 -13.14
N GLU A 329 9.02 15.66 -12.45
CA GLU A 329 10.47 15.55 -12.21
C GLU A 329 10.85 14.37 -11.31
N THR A 330 9.89 13.70 -10.67
CA THR A 330 10.08 12.55 -9.79
C THR A 330 9.80 11.21 -10.47
N SER A 331 9.49 11.19 -11.77
CA SER A 331 9.34 9.95 -12.51
C SER A 331 10.63 9.12 -12.52
N CYS A 332 10.51 7.80 -12.65
CA CYS A 332 11.67 6.90 -12.66
C CYS A 332 12.70 7.32 -13.72
N GLU A 333 12.23 7.63 -14.92
CA GLU A 333 13.10 8.05 -16.04
C GLU A 333 13.82 9.37 -15.70
N ALA A 334 13.13 10.35 -15.13
CA ALA A 334 13.73 11.63 -14.73
C ALA A 334 14.80 11.41 -13.66
N VAL A 335 14.55 10.56 -12.67
CA VAL A 335 15.50 10.24 -11.61
C VAL A 335 16.69 9.47 -12.17
N ILE A 336 16.51 8.50 -13.06
CA ILE A 336 17.60 7.79 -13.75
C ILE A 336 18.53 8.79 -14.43
N GLU A 337 17.99 9.72 -15.20
CA GLU A 337 18.81 10.72 -15.91
C GLU A 337 19.51 11.69 -14.93
N ALA A 338 18.85 12.06 -13.83
CA ALA A 338 19.47 12.91 -12.78
C ALA A 338 20.67 12.20 -12.10
N VAL A 339 20.52 10.92 -11.74
CA VAL A 339 21.59 10.11 -11.13
C VAL A 339 22.77 9.94 -12.10
N LYS A 340 22.49 9.66 -13.38
CA LYS A 340 23.51 9.57 -14.43
C LYS A 340 24.24 10.90 -14.65
N ALA A 341 23.50 12.01 -14.71
CA ALA A 341 24.08 13.34 -14.88
C ALA A 341 24.98 13.74 -13.69
N ALA A 342 24.66 13.28 -12.48
CA ALA A 342 25.51 13.47 -11.29
C ALA A 342 26.73 12.54 -11.25
N GLY A 343 26.81 11.54 -12.14
CA GLY A 343 27.98 10.66 -12.32
C GLY A 343 28.06 9.48 -11.35
N TYR A 344 26.97 9.14 -10.66
CA TYR A 344 26.93 7.96 -9.81
C TYR A 344 26.69 6.69 -10.63
N THR A 345 27.43 5.63 -10.32
CA THR A 345 27.35 4.35 -11.04
C THR A 345 26.78 3.22 -10.17
N LYS A 346 26.55 3.45 -8.90
CA LYS A 346 25.87 2.52 -7.98
C LYS A 346 24.64 3.16 -7.41
N VAL A 347 23.57 2.39 -7.27
CA VAL A 347 22.29 2.88 -6.79
C VAL A 347 21.76 1.98 -5.69
N VAL A 348 21.25 2.63 -4.64
CA VAL A 348 20.46 1.99 -3.59
C VAL A 348 19.05 2.58 -3.66
N LEU A 349 18.06 1.75 -3.96
CA LEU A 349 16.65 2.13 -3.94
C LEU A 349 16.09 1.86 -2.55
N ARG A 350 15.33 2.81 -2.00
CA ARG A 350 14.65 2.68 -0.70
C ARG A 350 13.32 3.44 -0.72
N PRO A 351 12.26 2.95 -0.05
CA PRO A 351 11.02 3.72 0.04
C PRO A 351 11.18 5.04 0.78
N LEU A 352 10.53 6.10 0.27
CA LEU A 352 10.15 7.30 1.00
C LEU A 352 8.65 7.21 1.33
N MET A 353 8.27 6.11 1.92
CA MET A 353 6.93 5.77 2.36
C MET A 353 6.99 5.31 3.80
N VAL A 354 5.95 5.60 4.57
CA VAL A 354 5.91 5.19 5.99
C VAL A 354 5.95 3.68 6.11
N VAL A 355 5.30 2.98 5.18
CA VAL A 355 5.20 1.52 5.14
C VAL A 355 5.82 0.98 3.85
N ALA A 356 6.67 -0.04 3.96
CA ALA A 356 7.24 -0.77 2.83
C ALA A 356 6.29 -1.91 2.41
N GLY A 357 5.14 -1.57 1.84
CA GLY A 357 4.13 -2.52 1.36
C GLY A 357 4.32 -2.91 -0.11
N ASP A 358 3.21 -2.99 -0.84
CA ASP A 358 3.13 -3.44 -2.22
C ASP A 358 4.07 -2.67 -3.16
N HIS A 359 4.01 -1.34 -3.15
CA HIS A 359 4.87 -0.50 -4.00
C HIS A 359 6.38 -0.72 -3.76
N ALA A 360 6.80 -0.99 -2.53
CA ALA A 360 8.21 -1.27 -2.25
C ALA A 360 8.64 -2.64 -2.76
N ASN A 361 7.75 -3.63 -2.70
CA ASN A 361 8.03 -5.00 -3.12
C ASN A 361 7.89 -5.19 -4.63
N ASN A 362 6.90 -4.57 -5.26
CA ASN A 362 6.58 -4.75 -6.67
C ASN A 362 7.12 -3.61 -7.53
N ASP A 363 6.64 -2.37 -7.36
CA ASP A 363 7.05 -1.25 -8.23
C ASP A 363 8.52 -0.86 -8.05
N MET A 364 9.07 -0.95 -6.83
CA MET A 364 10.48 -0.64 -6.60
C MET A 364 11.39 -1.84 -6.87
N ALA A 365 11.11 -2.99 -6.27
CA ALA A 365 12.02 -4.13 -6.17
C ALA A 365 11.61 -5.34 -7.01
N GLY A 366 10.44 -5.33 -7.63
CA GLY A 366 9.88 -6.43 -8.41
C GLY A 366 10.74 -6.86 -9.59
N ALA A 367 10.36 -7.99 -10.18
CA ALA A 367 11.07 -8.58 -11.32
C ALA A 367 10.52 -8.11 -12.68
N GLU A 368 9.39 -7.42 -12.69
CA GLU A 368 8.75 -6.94 -13.91
C GLU A 368 9.60 -5.85 -14.59
N GLU A 369 9.44 -5.69 -15.89
CA GLU A 369 10.26 -4.76 -16.69
C GLU A 369 10.07 -3.29 -16.29
N ASP A 370 8.93 -2.93 -15.73
CA ASP A 370 8.55 -1.60 -15.29
C ASP A 370 8.86 -1.32 -13.82
N SER A 371 9.38 -2.30 -13.06
CA SER A 371 9.89 -2.02 -11.73
C SER A 371 11.10 -1.07 -11.78
N TRP A 372 11.24 -0.20 -10.78
CA TRP A 372 12.37 0.74 -10.71
C TRP A 372 13.71 0.05 -10.81
N LYS A 373 13.89 -1.06 -10.07
CA LYS A 373 15.13 -1.85 -10.15
C LYS A 373 15.41 -2.30 -11.58
N SER A 374 14.43 -2.89 -12.27
CA SER A 374 14.60 -3.36 -13.65
C SER A 374 14.87 -2.22 -14.62
N MET A 375 14.20 -1.08 -14.46
CA MET A 375 14.41 0.11 -15.29
C MET A 375 15.83 0.68 -15.12
N PHE A 376 16.33 0.79 -13.88
CA PHE A 376 17.71 1.21 -13.63
C PHE A 376 18.73 0.23 -14.22
N GLU A 377 18.54 -1.09 -14.03
CA GLU A 377 19.41 -2.14 -14.58
C GLU A 377 19.39 -2.15 -16.11
N ALA A 378 18.22 -1.96 -16.73
CA ALA A 378 18.06 -1.94 -18.19
C ALA A 378 18.82 -0.82 -18.89
N THR A 379 19.19 0.25 -18.19
CA THR A 379 20.03 1.32 -18.76
C THR A 379 21.43 0.84 -19.15
N GLY A 380 21.94 -0.22 -18.52
CA GLY A 380 23.30 -0.70 -18.68
C GLY A 380 24.39 0.30 -18.22
N TYR A 381 24.00 1.37 -17.57
CA TYR A 381 24.91 2.42 -17.07
C TYR A 381 25.42 2.12 -15.66
N PHE A 382 24.58 1.55 -14.80
CA PHE A 382 24.90 1.34 -13.39
C PHE A 382 25.65 0.02 -13.18
N ASP A 383 26.73 0.09 -12.39
CA ASP A 383 27.53 -1.07 -11.98
C ASP A 383 26.77 -1.98 -11.02
N SER A 384 25.91 -1.39 -10.20
CA SER A 384 25.01 -2.12 -9.28
C SER A 384 23.75 -1.33 -8.95
N VAL A 385 22.63 -2.05 -8.84
CA VAL A 385 21.35 -1.57 -8.32
C VAL A 385 20.96 -2.49 -7.17
N THR A 386 20.84 -1.95 -5.98
CA THR A 386 20.43 -2.70 -4.78
C THR A 386 19.17 -2.09 -4.20
N VAL A 387 18.39 -2.89 -3.45
CA VAL A 387 17.14 -2.46 -2.86
C VAL A 387 17.16 -2.65 -1.36
N GLN A 388 16.52 -1.74 -0.64
CA GLN A 388 16.25 -1.81 0.80
C GLN A 388 14.73 -1.71 0.99
N ILE A 389 14.09 -2.83 1.29
CA ILE A 389 12.63 -2.87 1.54
C ILE A 389 12.42 -2.61 3.02
N ALA A 390 12.39 -1.32 3.40
CA ALA A 390 12.21 -0.88 4.77
C ALA A 390 11.48 0.48 4.78
N GLY A 391 10.33 0.54 5.43
CA GLY A 391 9.53 1.75 5.56
C GLY A 391 10.14 2.76 6.52
N LEU A 392 9.68 4.01 6.44
CA LEU A 392 10.10 5.05 7.37
C LEU A 392 9.67 4.74 8.80
N GLY A 393 8.56 4.00 8.97
CA GLY A 393 8.02 3.63 10.29
C GLY A 393 8.93 2.73 11.11
N SER A 394 9.83 1.98 10.47
CA SER A 394 10.84 1.16 11.16
C SER A 394 11.98 1.99 11.78
N ILE A 395 12.10 3.27 11.42
CA ILE A 395 13.19 4.14 11.87
C ILE A 395 12.80 4.81 13.21
N GLU A 396 13.53 4.54 14.29
CA GLU A 396 13.25 5.07 15.63
C GLU A 396 13.14 6.61 15.64
N ALA A 397 13.95 7.31 14.88
CA ALA A 397 13.88 8.77 14.78
C ALA A 397 12.56 9.25 14.16
N VAL A 398 11.98 8.50 13.22
CA VAL A 398 10.66 8.77 12.62
C VAL A 398 9.53 8.47 13.62
N GLN A 399 9.62 7.36 14.35
CA GLN A 399 8.66 7.04 15.43
C GLN A 399 8.63 8.16 16.47
N ASN A 400 9.79 8.68 16.85
CA ASN A 400 9.92 9.79 17.79
C ASN A 400 9.32 11.11 17.25
N LEU A 401 9.29 11.34 15.94
CA LEU A 401 8.59 12.49 15.36
C LEU A 401 7.08 12.37 15.55
N TYR A 402 6.48 11.21 15.29
CA TYR A 402 5.06 11.00 15.55
C TYR A 402 4.72 11.16 17.05
N VAL A 403 5.59 10.67 17.94
CA VAL A 403 5.46 10.91 19.38
C VAL A 403 5.48 12.41 19.71
N ALA A 404 6.38 13.17 19.06
CA ALA A 404 6.46 14.62 19.26
C ALA A 404 5.22 15.35 18.74
N HIS A 405 4.69 14.97 17.58
CA HIS A 405 3.45 15.52 17.03
C HIS A 405 2.25 15.23 17.92
N THR A 406 2.08 13.97 18.35
CA THR A 406 1.05 13.58 19.32
C THR A 406 1.17 14.38 20.63
N LYS A 407 2.41 14.52 21.14
CA LYS A 407 2.66 15.28 22.37
C LYS A 407 2.29 16.75 22.22
N ALA A 408 2.63 17.37 21.11
CA ALA A 408 2.32 18.78 20.84
C ALA A 408 0.82 19.05 20.97
N VAL A 409 -0.03 18.13 20.47
CA VAL A 409 -1.48 18.21 20.62
C VAL A 409 -1.93 17.99 22.05
N ILE A 410 -1.44 16.94 22.71
CA ILE A 410 -1.82 16.61 24.12
C ILE A 410 -1.48 17.78 25.05
N ASP A 411 -0.35 18.45 24.85
CA ASP A 411 0.07 19.59 25.66
C ASP A 411 -0.91 20.79 25.56
N THR A 412 -1.68 20.89 24.46
CA THR A 412 -2.70 21.95 24.29
C THR A 412 -4.01 21.65 25.04
N LEU A 413 -4.24 20.40 25.44
CA LEU A 413 -5.45 19.96 26.11
C LEU A 413 -5.44 20.17 27.63
N ASN A 414 -4.32 20.62 28.20
CA ASN A 414 -4.11 20.83 29.63
C ASN A 414 -4.36 22.26 30.11
#